data_f79f23043469f2f4f3b52c61de588121
#
_entry.id   f79f23043469f2f4f3b52c61de588121
#
_cell.length_a   1.000
_cell.length_b   1.000
_cell.length_c   1.000
_cell.angle_alpha   90.00
_cell.angle_beta   90.00
_cell.angle_gamma   90.00
#
_symmetry.space_group_name_H-M   'P 1'
#
loop_
_entity.id
_entity.type
_entity.pdbx_description
1 polymer ?
#
loop_
_entity_poly.entity_id
_entity_poly.type
_entity_poly.pdbx_seq_one_letter_code
_entity_poly.pdbx_strand_id
1 'polypeptide(L)'
;ARQPRVLILAPTRELAAQIGDSFRSYGRFLGLSTAVVFGGASMFKQKQALYRGVDVLVATPGRLLDHVAQRSVRLDAVEILVLDEADHMLDMGFIHDLKRIAKLVPVKRQTLFFSATMPAPIAELAGQFLQDAERVAVTPPSTTAERVEQAVVHVDQMKKQDLLHALLRDKTITRALVFARTKHGADRVMRKLESA
;
A
#
# COMPACT_ATOMS: atom_id res chain seq x y z
N ALA A 1 -11.18 4.92 -26.01
CA ALA A 1 -10.18 4.00 -25.47
C ALA A 1 -10.87 2.97 -24.58
N ARG A 2 -10.32 1.74 -24.49
CA ARG A 2 -10.81 0.68 -23.61
C ARG A 2 -10.66 1.12 -22.16
N GLN A 3 -11.71 0.96 -21.36
CA GLN A 3 -11.68 1.30 -19.93
C GLN A 3 -11.30 0.07 -19.11
N PRO A 4 -10.70 0.22 -17.92
CA PRO A 4 -10.28 -0.90 -17.10
C PRO A 4 -11.49 -1.71 -16.62
N ARG A 5 -11.40 -3.02 -16.79
CA ARG A 5 -12.34 -4.01 -16.24
C ARG A 5 -11.91 -4.49 -14.85
N VAL A 6 -10.61 -4.43 -14.56
CA VAL A 6 -10.03 -4.79 -13.26
C VAL A 6 -9.36 -3.56 -12.67
N LEU A 7 -9.75 -3.20 -11.45
CA LEU A 7 -9.12 -2.14 -10.66
C LEU A 7 -8.53 -2.73 -9.38
N ILE A 8 -7.23 -2.51 -9.17
CA ILE A 8 -6.56 -2.89 -7.94
C ILE A 8 -6.07 -1.64 -7.24
N LEU A 9 -6.42 -1.48 -5.97
CA LEU A 9 -5.97 -0.40 -5.10
C LEU A 9 -4.90 -0.93 -4.15
N ALA A 10 -3.79 -0.21 -4.05
CA ALA A 10 -2.67 -0.53 -3.18
C ALA A 10 -2.18 0.73 -2.44
N PRO A 11 -1.72 0.62 -1.17
CA PRO A 11 -1.30 1.77 -0.37
C PRO A 11 -0.07 2.48 -0.89
N THR A 12 0.88 1.74 -1.46
CA THR A 12 2.20 2.25 -1.81
C THR A 12 2.51 2.10 -3.30
N ARG A 13 3.45 2.91 -3.77
CA ARG A 13 3.96 2.84 -5.15
C ARG A 13 4.66 1.52 -5.43
N GLU A 14 5.39 1.06 -4.45
CA GLU A 14 6.19 -0.16 -4.48
C GLU A 14 5.27 -1.38 -4.68
N LEU A 15 4.23 -1.51 -3.86
CA LEU A 15 3.25 -2.59 -3.99
C LEU A 15 2.47 -2.50 -5.30
N ALA A 16 2.03 -1.30 -5.69
CA ALA A 16 1.35 -1.11 -6.98
C ALA A 16 2.24 -1.55 -8.17
N ALA A 17 3.54 -1.24 -8.13
CA ALA A 17 4.49 -1.68 -9.15
C ALA A 17 4.66 -3.21 -9.16
N GLN A 18 4.84 -3.84 -7.99
CA GLN A 18 4.96 -5.30 -7.84
C GLN A 18 3.72 -6.04 -8.39
N ILE A 19 2.52 -5.55 -8.04
CA ILE A 19 1.27 -6.10 -8.56
C ILE A 19 1.23 -5.96 -10.09
N GLY A 20 1.59 -4.79 -10.62
CA GLY A 20 1.66 -4.56 -12.05
C GLY A 20 2.63 -5.48 -12.79
N ASP A 21 3.80 -5.77 -12.19
CA ASP A 21 4.79 -6.71 -12.73
C ASP A 21 4.27 -8.14 -12.71
N SER A 22 3.56 -8.54 -11.64
CA SER A 22 2.90 -9.83 -11.53
C SER A 22 1.87 -10.03 -12.66
N PHE A 23 1.01 -9.03 -12.91
CA PHE A 23 0.04 -9.09 -14.01
C PHE A 23 0.71 -9.19 -15.37
N ARG A 24 1.81 -8.48 -15.63
CA ARG A 24 2.58 -8.58 -16.87
C ARG A 24 3.21 -9.96 -17.03
N SER A 25 3.76 -10.49 -15.95
CA SER A 25 4.43 -11.79 -15.96
C SER A 25 3.44 -12.93 -16.16
N TYR A 26 2.39 -13.02 -15.36
CA TYR A 26 1.42 -14.11 -15.42
C TYR A 26 0.47 -13.97 -16.61
N GLY A 27 0.11 -12.75 -16.98
CA GLY A 27 -0.79 -12.45 -18.10
C GLY A 27 -0.13 -12.38 -19.47
N ARG A 28 1.18 -12.65 -19.59
CA ARG A 28 1.96 -12.43 -20.82
C ARG A 28 1.39 -13.08 -22.09
N PHE A 29 0.67 -14.20 -21.94
CA PHE A 29 0.06 -14.93 -23.04
C PHE A 29 -1.43 -14.59 -23.27
N LEU A 30 -2.02 -13.74 -22.41
CA LEU A 30 -3.45 -13.42 -22.47
C LEU A 30 -3.77 -12.14 -23.25
N GLY A 31 -2.75 -11.42 -23.73
CA GLY A 31 -2.93 -10.16 -24.45
C GLY A 31 -3.55 -9.04 -23.59
N LEU A 32 -3.48 -9.13 -22.27
CA LEU A 32 -4.01 -8.13 -21.35
C LEU A 32 -3.10 -6.92 -21.28
N SER A 33 -3.70 -5.73 -21.39
CA SER A 33 -2.99 -4.47 -21.17
C SER A 33 -3.11 -4.04 -19.72
N THR A 34 -1.95 -3.79 -19.06
CA THR A 34 -1.87 -3.38 -17.67
C THR A 34 -1.23 -2.00 -17.54
N ALA A 35 -1.86 -1.08 -16.81
CA ALA A 35 -1.25 0.18 -16.40
C ALA A 35 -1.13 0.27 -14.89
N VAL A 36 -0.08 0.97 -14.43
CA VAL A 36 0.15 1.26 -13.02
C VAL A 36 0.22 2.78 -12.85
N VAL A 37 -0.58 3.33 -11.92
CA VAL A 37 -0.62 4.77 -11.65
C VAL A 37 -0.43 5.06 -10.17
N PHE A 38 0.54 5.93 -9.84
CA PHE A 38 0.87 6.30 -8.46
C PHE A 38 1.46 7.70 -8.37
N GLY A 39 1.40 8.28 -7.18
CA GLY A 39 1.96 9.61 -6.88
C GLY A 39 3.48 9.68 -7.02
N GLY A 40 4.01 10.88 -7.25
CA GLY A 40 5.47 11.11 -7.38
C GLY A 40 6.08 10.66 -8.71
N ALA A 41 5.26 10.19 -9.68
CA ALA A 41 5.69 9.89 -11.04
C ALA A 41 4.99 10.81 -12.04
N SER A 42 5.54 10.89 -13.26
CA SER A 42 5.03 11.77 -14.31
C SER A 42 3.58 11.48 -14.67
N MET A 43 2.68 12.43 -14.42
CA MET A 43 1.27 12.38 -14.82
C MET A 43 1.11 12.17 -16.32
N PHE A 44 1.94 12.84 -17.13
CA PHE A 44 1.88 12.77 -18.59
C PHE A 44 2.12 11.34 -19.11
N LYS A 45 3.16 10.66 -18.61
CA LYS A 45 3.45 9.26 -18.99
C LYS A 45 2.30 8.31 -18.61
N GLN A 46 1.72 8.52 -17.43
CA GLN A 46 0.58 7.72 -16.97
C GLN A 46 -0.66 7.98 -17.84
N LYS A 47 -0.95 9.23 -18.21
CA LYS A 47 -2.02 9.55 -19.16
C LYS A 47 -1.83 8.86 -20.50
N GLN A 48 -0.63 8.87 -21.06
CA GLN A 48 -0.35 8.19 -22.33
C GLN A 48 -0.66 6.69 -22.24
N ALA A 49 -0.30 6.04 -21.12
CA ALA A 49 -0.61 4.63 -20.91
C ALA A 49 -2.13 4.38 -20.87
N LEU A 50 -2.87 5.22 -20.14
CA LEU A 50 -4.32 5.12 -20.03
C LEU A 50 -5.04 5.39 -21.37
N TYR A 51 -4.56 6.35 -22.18
CA TYR A 51 -5.14 6.66 -23.48
C TYR A 51 -5.05 5.52 -24.49
N ARG A 52 -4.07 4.62 -24.35
CA ARG A 52 -3.96 3.40 -25.19
C ARG A 52 -5.06 2.39 -24.88
N GLY A 53 -5.74 2.57 -23.74
CA GLY A 53 -6.72 1.63 -23.22
C GLY A 53 -6.07 0.51 -22.42
N VAL A 54 -6.66 0.19 -21.29
CA VAL A 54 -6.14 -0.82 -20.35
C VAL A 54 -7.25 -1.76 -19.89
N ASP A 55 -6.91 -3.02 -19.66
CA ASP A 55 -7.81 -4.02 -19.09
C ASP A 55 -7.67 -4.04 -17.57
N VAL A 56 -6.44 -3.92 -17.07
CA VAL A 56 -6.09 -3.96 -15.66
C VAL A 56 -5.44 -2.63 -15.27
N LEU A 57 -6.00 -1.98 -14.28
CA LEU A 57 -5.45 -0.75 -13.69
C LEU A 57 -5.06 -1.00 -12.24
N VAL A 58 -3.78 -0.84 -11.93
CA VAL A 58 -3.27 -0.86 -10.55
C VAL A 58 -2.98 0.58 -10.13
N ALA A 59 -3.46 0.98 -8.94
CA ALA A 59 -3.40 2.39 -8.57
C ALA A 59 -3.20 2.61 -7.06
N THR A 60 -2.48 3.69 -6.72
CA THR A 60 -2.65 4.29 -5.38
C THR A 60 -3.87 5.22 -5.38
N PRO A 61 -4.67 5.26 -4.28
CA PRO A 61 -5.98 5.93 -4.27
C PRO A 61 -5.95 7.39 -4.74
N GLY A 62 -5.09 8.22 -4.18
CA GLY A 62 -5.02 9.64 -4.52
C GLY A 62 -4.72 9.89 -6.00
N ARG A 63 -3.72 9.20 -6.58
CA ARG A 63 -3.35 9.36 -8.00
C ARG A 63 -4.45 8.85 -8.94
N LEU A 64 -5.18 7.82 -8.55
CA LEU A 64 -6.34 7.38 -9.31
C LEU A 64 -7.39 8.49 -9.40
N LEU A 65 -7.72 9.13 -8.28
CA LEU A 65 -8.66 10.24 -8.25
C LEU A 65 -8.20 11.44 -9.08
N ASP A 66 -6.89 11.74 -9.11
CA ASP A 66 -6.34 12.77 -10.01
C ASP A 66 -6.61 12.44 -11.48
N HIS A 67 -6.42 11.18 -11.89
CA HIS A 67 -6.70 10.73 -13.26
C HIS A 67 -8.19 10.77 -13.59
N VAL A 68 -9.07 10.41 -12.67
CA VAL A 68 -10.52 10.52 -12.84
C VAL A 68 -10.95 11.97 -12.97
N ALA A 69 -10.47 12.86 -12.09
CA ALA A 69 -10.76 14.30 -12.14
C ALA A 69 -10.32 14.94 -13.47
N GLN A 70 -9.19 14.48 -14.02
CA GLN A 70 -8.67 14.92 -15.31
C GLN A 70 -9.28 14.17 -16.51
N ARG A 71 -10.28 13.33 -16.28
CA ARG A 71 -10.97 12.51 -17.29
C ARG A 71 -10.03 11.62 -18.13
N SER A 72 -8.88 11.26 -17.56
CA SER A 72 -7.90 10.36 -18.21
C SER A 72 -8.32 8.90 -18.15
N VAL A 73 -9.19 8.54 -17.23
CA VAL A 73 -9.76 7.21 -17.03
C VAL A 73 -11.18 7.34 -16.48
N ARG A 74 -12.03 6.38 -16.83
CA ARG A 74 -13.35 6.17 -16.25
C ARG A 74 -13.37 4.82 -15.56
N LEU A 75 -14.18 4.67 -14.54
CA LEU A 75 -14.25 3.43 -13.73
C LEU A 75 -15.58 2.69 -13.88
N ASP A 76 -16.45 3.16 -14.75
CA ASP A 76 -17.79 2.63 -15.00
C ASP A 76 -17.83 1.26 -15.70
N ALA A 77 -16.68 0.79 -16.20
CA ALA A 77 -16.53 -0.54 -16.78
C ALA A 77 -15.86 -1.56 -15.84
N VAL A 78 -15.62 -1.19 -14.58
CA VAL A 78 -14.95 -2.08 -13.60
C VAL A 78 -15.88 -3.23 -13.21
N GLU A 79 -15.43 -4.44 -13.49
CA GLU A 79 -16.09 -5.70 -13.17
C GLU A 79 -15.50 -6.35 -11.91
N ILE A 80 -14.20 -6.14 -11.67
CA ILE A 80 -13.46 -6.68 -10.52
C ILE A 80 -12.73 -5.53 -9.84
N LEU A 81 -13.00 -5.37 -8.54
CA LEU A 81 -12.30 -4.42 -7.67
C LEU A 81 -11.51 -5.19 -6.61
N VAL A 82 -10.24 -4.86 -6.46
CA VAL A 82 -9.38 -5.42 -5.41
C VAL A 82 -8.87 -4.30 -4.53
N LEU A 83 -9.03 -4.44 -3.21
CA LEU A 83 -8.35 -3.62 -2.22
C LEU A 83 -7.29 -4.49 -1.55
N ASP A 84 -6.02 -4.14 -1.71
CA ASP A 84 -4.90 -4.86 -1.11
C ASP A 84 -4.26 -4.04 -0.01
N GLU A 85 -3.92 -4.68 1.11
CA GLU A 85 -3.45 -4.02 2.35
C GLU A 85 -4.38 -2.89 2.79
N ALA A 86 -5.68 -3.18 2.95
CA ALA A 86 -6.69 -2.18 3.27
C ALA A 86 -6.44 -1.47 4.63
N ASP A 87 -5.91 -2.19 5.62
CA ASP A 87 -5.47 -1.62 6.91
C ASP A 87 -4.35 -0.60 6.70
N HIS A 88 -3.37 -0.90 5.88
CA HIS A 88 -2.29 0.03 5.56
C HIS A 88 -2.81 1.27 4.79
N MET A 89 -3.78 1.09 3.88
CA MET A 89 -4.44 2.25 3.23
C MET A 89 -5.14 3.15 4.24
N LEU A 90 -5.76 2.59 5.28
CA LEU A 90 -6.37 3.35 6.36
C LEU A 90 -5.32 4.13 7.16
N ASP A 91 -4.23 3.48 7.55
CA ASP A 91 -3.12 4.09 8.32
C ASP A 91 -2.47 5.25 7.55
N MET A 92 -2.41 5.15 6.23
CA MET A 92 -1.94 6.23 5.35
C MET A 92 -2.97 7.34 5.11
N GLY A 93 -4.17 7.26 5.69
CA GLY A 93 -5.21 8.28 5.60
C GLY A 93 -6.05 8.26 4.31
N PHE A 94 -6.00 7.19 3.52
CA PHE A 94 -6.75 7.08 2.26
C PHE A 94 -8.24 6.77 2.42
N ILE A 95 -8.78 6.73 3.65
CA ILE A 95 -10.18 6.39 3.91
C ILE A 95 -11.16 7.22 3.08
N HIS A 96 -10.92 8.53 2.98
CA HIS A 96 -11.79 9.43 2.21
C HIS A 96 -11.69 9.18 0.71
N ASP A 97 -10.49 8.90 0.21
CA ASP A 97 -10.26 8.58 -1.19
C ASP A 97 -10.92 7.25 -1.57
N LEU A 98 -10.81 6.23 -0.71
CA LEU A 98 -11.49 4.95 -0.91
C LEU A 98 -13.00 5.11 -0.96
N LYS A 99 -13.61 5.88 -0.04
CA LYS A 99 -15.06 6.18 -0.05
C LYS A 99 -15.49 6.92 -1.32
N ARG A 100 -14.64 7.78 -1.87
CA ARG A 100 -14.91 8.46 -3.17
C ARG A 100 -14.84 7.47 -4.33
N ILE A 101 -13.81 6.60 -4.35
CA ILE A 101 -13.65 5.59 -5.41
C ILE A 101 -14.82 4.61 -5.39
N ALA A 102 -15.31 4.19 -4.21
CA ALA A 102 -16.46 3.30 -4.09
C ALA A 102 -17.71 3.81 -4.83
N LYS A 103 -17.90 5.14 -4.89
CA LYS A 103 -19.01 5.79 -5.60
C LYS A 103 -18.81 5.88 -7.12
N LEU A 104 -17.61 5.64 -7.61
CA LEU A 104 -17.24 5.78 -9.03
C LEU A 104 -17.23 4.45 -9.78
N VAL A 105 -17.21 3.34 -9.06
CA VAL A 105 -17.22 1.98 -9.63
C VAL A 105 -18.65 1.42 -9.64
N PRO A 106 -19.00 0.52 -10.59
CA PRO A 106 -20.33 -0.08 -10.65
C PRO A 106 -20.67 -0.83 -9.36
N VAL A 107 -21.96 -0.84 -8.99
CA VAL A 107 -22.45 -1.62 -7.84
C VAL A 107 -22.33 -3.12 -8.14
N LYS A 108 -22.72 -3.53 -9.34
CA LYS A 108 -22.62 -4.93 -9.80
C LYS A 108 -21.16 -5.22 -10.21
N ARG A 109 -20.40 -5.78 -9.33
CA ARG A 109 -19.00 -6.17 -9.55
C ARG A 109 -18.60 -7.28 -8.57
N GLN A 110 -17.51 -7.96 -8.84
CA GLN A 110 -16.81 -8.77 -7.84
C GLN A 110 -15.87 -7.86 -7.04
N THR A 111 -15.87 -7.99 -5.72
CA THR A 111 -14.92 -7.26 -4.86
C THR A 111 -14.12 -8.24 -4.02
N LEU A 112 -12.79 -8.08 -4.05
CA LEU A 112 -11.85 -8.78 -3.18
C LEU A 112 -11.22 -7.76 -2.22
N PHE A 113 -11.24 -8.09 -0.95
CA PHE A 113 -10.73 -7.21 0.10
C PHE A 113 -9.71 -7.96 0.95
N PHE A 114 -8.45 -7.53 0.88
CA PHE A 114 -7.34 -8.12 1.62
C PHE A 114 -6.85 -7.17 2.70
N SER A 115 -6.69 -7.70 3.89
CA SER A 115 -6.15 -6.96 5.04
C SER A 115 -5.49 -7.91 6.02
N ALA A 116 -4.34 -7.52 6.57
CA ALA A 116 -3.67 -8.31 7.61
C ALA A 116 -4.40 -8.22 8.94
N THR A 117 -5.07 -7.09 9.20
CA THR A 117 -5.82 -6.84 10.44
C THR A 117 -7.26 -6.42 10.11
N MET A 118 -8.19 -6.64 11.06
CA MET A 118 -9.60 -6.30 10.87
C MET A 118 -10.15 -5.52 12.10
N PRO A 119 -9.55 -4.38 12.48
CA PRO A 119 -10.13 -3.52 13.52
C PRO A 119 -11.45 -2.91 13.04
N ALA A 120 -12.23 -2.36 13.98
CA ALA A 120 -13.56 -1.83 13.69
C ALA A 120 -13.62 -0.86 12.48
N PRO A 121 -12.68 0.10 12.30
CA PRO A 121 -12.71 0.99 11.12
C PRO A 121 -12.51 0.26 9.78
N ILE A 122 -11.72 -0.82 9.78
CA ILE A 122 -11.50 -1.65 8.58
C ILE A 122 -12.72 -2.51 8.29
N ALA A 123 -13.37 -3.06 9.32
CA ALA A 123 -14.60 -3.81 9.17
C ALA A 123 -15.74 -2.92 8.62
N GLU A 124 -15.86 -1.68 9.10
CA GLU A 124 -16.80 -0.68 8.57
C GLU A 124 -16.51 -0.36 7.10
N LEU A 125 -15.23 -0.14 6.76
CA LEU A 125 -14.81 0.09 5.38
C LEU A 125 -15.14 -1.10 4.49
N ALA A 126 -14.83 -2.32 4.92
CA ALA A 126 -15.15 -3.54 4.21
C ALA A 126 -16.65 -3.65 3.89
N GLY A 127 -17.53 -3.33 4.86
CA GLY A 127 -18.97 -3.31 4.67
C GLY A 127 -19.48 -2.34 3.60
N GLN A 128 -18.69 -1.31 3.25
CA GLN A 128 -19.03 -0.37 2.17
C GLN A 128 -18.66 -0.89 0.77
N PHE A 129 -17.76 -1.87 0.69
CA PHE A 129 -17.25 -2.44 -0.56
C PHE A 129 -17.80 -3.82 -0.87
N LEU A 130 -18.10 -4.60 0.17
CA LEU A 130 -18.49 -6.00 0.08
C LEU A 130 -20.00 -6.18 0.23
N GLN A 131 -20.56 -7.12 -0.54
CA GLN A 131 -21.91 -7.61 -0.42
C GLN A 131 -21.86 -9.14 -0.39
N ASP A 132 -22.47 -9.76 0.60
CA ASP A 132 -22.52 -11.24 0.79
C ASP A 132 -21.17 -11.91 0.60
N ALA A 133 -20.13 -11.34 1.21
CA ALA A 133 -18.77 -11.79 0.98
C ALA A 133 -18.43 -13.04 1.79
N GLU A 134 -17.79 -14.01 1.14
CA GLU A 134 -17.14 -15.12 1.82
C GLU A 134 -15.92 -14.62 2.59
N ARG A 135 -15.84 -15.02 3.86
CA ARG A 135 -14.72 -14.63 4.72
C ARG A 135 -13.75 -15.80 4.87
N VAL A 136 -12.54 -15.60 4.35
CA VAL A 136 -11.43 -16.52 4.55
C VAL A 136 -10.41 -15.87 5.48
N ALA A 137 -10.12 -16.49 6.61
CA ALA A 137 -9.13 -16.01 7.56
C ALA A 137 -8.12 -17.13 7.84
N VAL A 138 -6.84 -16.81 7.69
CA VAL A 138 -5.77 -17.61 8.27
C VAL A 138 -5.59 -17.09 9.69
N THR A 139 -5.77 -17.94 10.70
CA THR A 139 -5.55 -17.52 12.09
C THR A 139 -4.10 -17.06 12.20
N PRO A 140 -3.83 -15.76 12.46
CA PRO A 140 -2.48 -15.34 12.72
C PRO A 140 -2.00 -16.11 13.94
N PRO A 141 -0.79 -16.65 13.97
CA PRO A 141 -0.22 -17.05 15.23
C PRO A 141 -0.22 -15.79 16.11
N SER A 142 -1.09 -15.77 17.12
CA SER A 142 -1.30 -14.64 18.05
C SER A 142 -0.11 -14.43 18.99
N THR A 143 0.99 -15.05 18.70
CA THR A 143 2.23 -15.01 19.47
C THR A 143 3.21 -14.08 18.75
N THR A 144 3.72 -13.10 19.46
CA THR A 144 5.04 -12.52 19.21
C THR A 144 5.93 -13.65 18.70
N ALA A 145 6.54 -13.49 17.53
CA ALA A 145 7.36 -14.56 16.96
C ALA A 145 8.29 -15.10 18.06
N GLU A 146 8.15 -16.35 18.45
CA GLU A 146 8.88 -16.99 19.56
C GLU A 146 10.41 -16.82 19.46
N ARG A 147 10.89 -16.37 18.31
CA ARG A 147 12.30 -16.12 18.00
C ARG A 147 12.72 -14.65 18.11
N VAL A 148 11.81 -13.77 18.55
CA VAL A 148 12.11 -12.33 18.69
C VAL A 148 12.15 -11.97 20.16
N GLU A 149 13.34 -11.70 20.68
CA GLU A 149 13.52 -11.13 22.01
C GLU A 149 13.18 -9.63 21.96
N GLN A 150 12.29 -9.19 22.83
CA GLN A 150 11.86 -7.80 22.88
C GLN A 150 12.28 -7.15 24.19
N ALA A 151 12.80 -5.94 24.10
CA ALA A 151 13.17 -5.15 25.28
C ALA A 151 12.69 -3.71 25.15
N VAL A 152 12.30 -3.11 26.27
CA VAL A 152 11.99 -1.67 26.38
C VAL A 152 12.98 -1.04 27.33
N VAL A 153 13.67 0.01 26.86
CA VAL A 153 14.62 0.75 27.69
C VAL A 153 14.10 2.17 27.88
N HIS A 154 13.82 2.53 29.13
CA HIS A 154 13.46 3.90 29.49
C HIS A 154 14.71 4.79 29.55
N VAL A 155 14.75 5.84 28.74
CA VAL A 155 15.88 6.75 28.63
C VAL A 155 15.42 8.15 28.30
N ASP A 156 16.11 9.16 28.85
CA ASP A 156 15.86 10.55 28.50
C ASP A 156 16.08 10.81 27.02
N GLN A 157 15.26 11.69 26.45
CA GLN A 157 15.30 12.00 25.02
C GLN A 157 16.70 12.45 24.54
N MET A 158 17.43 13.19 25.39
CA MET A 158 18.79 13.64 25.06
C MET A 158 19.81 12.50 25.05
N LYS A 159 19.60 11.45 25.84
CA LYS A 159 20.49 10.29 25.97
C LYS A 159 20.16 9.15 25.01
N LYS A 160 19.07 9.25 24.23
CA LYS A 160 18.68 8.19 23.28
C LYS A 160 19.75 7.84 22.26
N GLN A 161 20.48 8.85 21.80
CA GLN A 161 21.56 8.66 20.83
C GLN A 161 22.74 7.91 21.44
N ASP A 162 23.13 8.26 22.66
CA ASP A 162 24.24 7.62 23.38
C ASP A 162 23.92 6.17 23.70
N LEU A 163 22.66 5.89 24.07
CA LEU A 163 22.18 4.52 24.27
C LEU A 163 22.25 3.72 22.97
N LEU A 164 21.82 4.29 21.85
CA LEU A 164 21.89 3.63 20.55
C LEU A 164 23.34 3.29 20.18
N HIS A 165 24.27 4.22 20.39
CA HIS A 165 25.71 3.96 20.18
C HIS A 165 26.23 2.84 21.08
N ALA A 166 25.83 2.83 22.35
CA ALA A 166 26.25 1.78 23.28
C ALA A 166 25.72 0.39 22.84
N LEU A 167 24.46 0.32 22.41
CA LEU A 167 23.86 -0.92 21.91
C LEU A 167 24.56 -1.42 20.63
N LEU A 168 24.86 -0.53 19.68
CA LEU A 168 25.47 -0.90 18.42
C LEU A 168 26.99 -1.25 18.53
N ARG A 169 27.62 -1.00 19.68
CA ARG A 169 28.97 -1.47 20.01
C ARG A 169 29.02 -2.94 20.40
N ASP A 170 27.89 -3.54 20.68
CA ASP A 170 27.83 -4.98 20.93
C ASP A 170 28.16 -5.76 19.66
N LYS A 171 29.28 -6.51 19.70
CA LYS A 171 29.78 -7.27 18.57
C LYS A 171 28.88 -8.43 18.15
N THR A 172 27.91 -8.80 18.97
CA THR A 172 26.90 -9.81 18.62
C THR A 172 25.86 -9.26 17.63
N ILE A 173 25.68 -7.93 17.59
CA ILE A 173 24.77 -7.26 16.65
C ILE A 173 25.51 -7.04 15.33
N THR A 174 25.31 -7.94 14.38
CA THR A 174 25.93 -7.86 13.05
C THR A 174 25.15 -6.99 12.07
N ARG A 175 23.85 -6.78 12.29
CA ARG A 175 22.97 -5.93 11.47
C ARG A 175 21.93 -5.28 12.36
N ALA A 176 21.65 -4.00 12.12
CA ALA A 176 20.62 -3.25 12.84
C ALA A 176 19.76 -2.45 11.87
N LEU A 177 18.46 -2.42 12.14
CA LEU A 177 17.51 -1.53 11.46
C LEU A 177 16.95 -0.54 12.51
N VAL A 178 17.19 0.76 12.29
CA VAL A 178 16.79 1.80 13.22
C VAL A 178 15.64 2.60 12.63
N PHE A 179 14.48 2.59 13.29
CA PHE A 179 13.33 3.38 12.90
C PHE A 179 13.33 4.74 13.60
N ALA A 180 13.09 5.79 12.84
CA ALA A 180 12.89 7.14 13.37
C ALA A 180 11.52 7.67 12.91
N ARG A 181 10.91 8.55 13.74
CA ARG A 181 9.58 9.11 13.46
C ARG A 181 9.52 9.99 12.21
N THR A 182 10.64 10.59 11.80
CA THR A 182 10.72 11.50 10.65
C THR A 182 11.97 11.24 9.83
N LYS A 183 11.93 11.58 8.53
CA LYS A 183 13.09 11.54 7.62
C LYS A 183 14.29 12.31 8.20
N HIS A 184 14.06 13.56 8.66
CA HIS A 184 15.12 14.36 9.26
C HIS A 184 15.69 13.75 10.56
N GLY A 185 14.85 13.02 11.31
CA GLY A 185 15.28 12.24 12.47
C GLY A 185 16.22 11.11 12.07
N ALA A 186 15.85 10.36 11.04
CA ALA A 186 16.68 9.29 10.49
C ALA A 186 18.02 9.81 9.97
N ASP A 187 18.02 10.88 9.16
CA ASP A 187 19.25 11.51 8.65
C ASP A 187 20.17 11.98 9.79
N ARG A 188 19.60 12.52 10.87
CA ARG A 188 20.38 12.93 12.04
C ARG A 188 21.03 11.75 12.76
N VAL A 189 20.28 10.66 12.94
CA VAL A 189 20.80 9.43 13.56
C VAL A 189 21.94 8.86 12.71
N MET A 190 21.74 8.76 11.41
CA MET A 190 22.76 8.27 10.47
C MET A 190 24.07 9.05 10.59
N ARG A 191 24.03 10.41 10.46
CA ARG A 191 25.23 11.24 10.53
C ARG A 191 25.97 11.09 11.87
N LYS A 192 25.25 10.96 12.98
CA LYS A 192 25.88 10.75 14.28
C LYS A 192 26.53 9.37 14.41
N LEU A 193 25.97 8.34 13.79
CA LEU A 193 26.56 7.02 13.75
C LEU A 193 27.80 6.96 12.87
N GLU A 194 27.84 7.69 11.75
CA GLU A 194 28.99 7.81 10.86
C GLU A 194 30.17 8.56 11.49
N SER A 195 29.89 9.44 12.46
CA SER A 195 30.91 10.26 13.14
C SER A 195 31.45 9.65 14.44
N ALA A 196 30.97 8.47 14.84
CA ALA A 196 31.30 7.80 16.12
C ALA A 196 32.16 6.55 15.92
#